data_2dbacec5de04e9aa54695f7edd83f659
#
_entry.id   2dbacec5de04e9aa54695f7edd83f659
#
_cell.length_a   1.000
_cell.length_b   1.000
_cell.length_c   1.000
_cell.angle_alpha   90.00
_cell.angle_beta   90.00
_cell.angle_gamma   90.00
#
_symmetry.space_group_name_H-M   'P 1'
#
loop_
_entity.id
_entity.type
_entity.pdbx_description
1 polymer ?
#
loop_
_entity_poly.entity_id
_entity_poly.type
_entity_poly.pdbx_seq_one_letter_code
_entity_poly.pdbx_strand_id
1 'polypeptide(L)'
;MYCRIRLKDTNYQEYSNYRILGSSSFDKCLEIYREYVTYKKFDDVVPIFREEFELPHSDIIGYYDGNDLVAFTLAYKFKSVNSVWADQFAWNYQNKKLSLGHVANKSECALYKRLGYDYYYLVEEADYKAKLDGYEISNFFETCQN
;
A
#
# COMPACT_ATOMS: atom_id res chain seq x y z
N MET A 1 17.66 2.20 -6.35
CA MET A 1 16.83 3.42 -6.36
C MET A 1 15.45 3.13 -5.82
N TYR A 2 14.90 4.07 -5.11
CA TYR A 2 13.57 3.95 -4.50
C TYR A 2 12.68 5.06 -5.02
N CYS A 3 11.41 4.71 -5.28
CA CYS A 3 10.38 5.68 -5.65
C CYS A 3 9.62 6.08 -4.40
N ARG A 4 9.37 7.36 -4.23
CA ARG A 4 8.61 7.85 -3.09
C ARG A 4 7.72 9.03 -3.47
N ILE A 5 6.72 9.28 -2.65
CA ILE A 5 5.84 10.45 -2.76
C ILE A 5 6.15 11.38 -1.60
N ARG A 6 6.43 12.64 -1.92
CA ARG A 6 6.52 13.70 -0.92
C ARG A 6 5.11 14.12 -0.56
N LEU A 7 4.65 13.73 0.62
CA LEU A 7 3.23 13.83 0.96
C LEU A 7 2.73 15.27 1.05
N LYS A 8 3.57 16.22 1.45
CA LYS A 8 3.17 17.64 1.51
C LYS A 8 2.79 18.22 0.15
N ASP A 9 3.26 17.61 -0.95
CA ASP A 9 2.97 18.07 -2.30
C ASP A 9 1.72 17.40 -2.89
N THR A 10 1.00 16.61 -2.10
CA THR A 10 -0.22 15.92 -2.52
C THR A 10 -1.47 16.57 -1.93
N ASN A 11 -2.59 16.38 -2.62
CA ASN A 11 -3.89 16.83 -2.14
C ASN A 11 -4.97 15.82 -2.52
N TYR A 12 -4.71 14.55 -2.23
CA TYR A 12 -5.64 13.47 -2.50
C TYR A 12 -6.63 13.29 -1.36
N GLN A 13 -7.69 12.53 -1.63
CA GLN A 13 -8.70 12.18 -0.63
C GLN A 13 -8.61 10.71 -0.29
N GLU A 14 -8.91 10.38 0.97
CA GLU A 14 -9.01 9.00 1.42
C GLU A 14 -10.25 8.35 0.78
N TYR A 15 -10.10 7.10 0.37
CA TYR A 15 -11.22 6.30 -0.13
C TYR A 15 -12.22 6.08 0.99
N SER A 16 -13.50 6.33 0.72
CA SER A 16 -14.53 6.36 1.77
C SER A 16 -14.78 5.01 2.44
N ASN A 17 -14.49 3.89 1.75
CA ASN A 17 -14.79 2.56 2.26
C ASN A 17 -13.52 1.73 2.46
N TYR A 18 -12.59 2.27 3.26
CA TYR A 18 -11.42 1.52 3.70
C TYR A 18 -11.46 1.34 5.22
N ARG A 19 -10.72 0.35 5.71
CA ARG A 19 -10.54 0.11 7.14
C ARG A 19 -9.11 -0.32 7.42
N ILE A 20 -8.60 0.06 8.58
CA ILE A 20 -7.35 -0.51 9.09
C ILE A 20 -7.71 -1.82 9.77
N LEU A 21 -7.13 -2.91 9.28
CA LEU A 21 -7.44 -4.27 9.72
C LEU A 21 -6.42 -4.75 10.74
N GLY A 22 -6.82 -5.72 11.57
CA GLY A 22 -5.91 -6.41 12.47
C GLY A 22 -5.29 -7.64 11.82
N SER A 23 -4.40 -8.32 12.55
CA SER A 23 -3.72 -9.54 12.09
C SER A 23 -4.69 -10.69 11.79
N SER A 24 -5.89 -10.67 12.39
CA SER A 24 -6.94 -11.67 12.14
C SER A 24 -7.42 -11.65 10.68
N SER A 25 -7.13 -10.59 9.92
CA SER A 25 -7.49 -10.51 8.51
C SER A 25 -6.56 -11.29 7.58
N PHE A 26 -5.48 -11.88 8.10
CA PHE A 26 -4.44 -12.51 7.26
C PHE A 26 -5.01 -13.56 6.30
N ASP A 27 -5.87 -14.45 6.78
CA ASP A 27 -6.39 -15.53 5.94
C ASP A 27 -7.19 -14.99 4.75
N LYS A 28 -7.99 -13.96 4.97
CA LYS A 28 -8.74 -13.31 3.88
C LYS A 28 -7.81 -12.57 2.92
N CYS A 29 -6.82 -11.87 3.43
CA CYS A 29 -5.81 -11.20 2.60
C CYS A 29 -5.00 -12.20 1.78
N LEU A 30 -4.65 -13.34 2.37
CA LEU A 30 -3.94 -14.40 1.65
C LEU A 30 -4.78 -14.94 0.49
N GLU A 31 -6.08 -15.13 0.70
CA GLU A 31 -6.99 -15.55 -0.36
C GLU A 31 -6.99 -14.54 -1.52
N ILE A 32 -7.12 -13.25 -1.21
CA ILE A 32 -7.08 -12.18 -2.21
C ILE A 32 -5.73 -12.17 -2.94
N TYR A 33 -4.64 -12.32 -2.19
CA TYR A 33 -3.29 -12.33 -2.74
C TYR A 33 -3.10 -13.48 -3.74
N ARG A 34 -3.57 -14.68 -3.40
CA ARG A 34 -3.49 -15.84 -4.28
C ARG A 34 -4.29 -15.64 -5.57
N GLU A 35 -5.49 -15.08 -5.48
CA GLU A 35 -6.29 -14.75 -6.65
C GLU A 35 -5.57 -13.73 -7.54
N TYR A 36 -4.99 -12.71 -6.93
CA TYR A 36 -4.28 -11.65 -7.63
C TYR A 36 -3.06 -12.18 -8.39
N VAL A 37 -2.19 -12.95 -7.74
CA VAL A 37 -0.97 -13.47 -8.37
C VAL A 37 -1.31 -14.49 -9.46
N THR A 38 -2.36 -15.27 -9.27
CA THR A 38 -2.84 -16.22 -10.29
C THR A 38 -3.34 -15.48 -11.52
N TYR A 39 -4.11 -14.43 -11.33
CA TYR A 39 -4.62 -13.63 -12.44
C TYR A 39 -3.50 -12.91 -13.19
N LYS A 40 -2.58 -12.28 -12.47
CA LYS A 40 -1.48 -11.52 -13.07
C LYS A 40 -0.41 -12.40 -13.71
N LYS A 41 -0.34 -13.68 -13.35
CA LYS A 41 0.65 -14.64 -13.87
C LYS A 41 2.08 -14.15 -13.69
N PHE A 42 2.40 -13.65 -12.52
CA PHE A 42 3.75 -13.21 -12.21
C PHE A 42 4.73 -14.38 -12.24
N ASP A 43 5.90 -14.18 -12.82
CA ASP A 43 6.96 -15.16 -12.85
C ASP A 43 7.56 -15.39 -11.46
N ASP A 44 7.75 -14.31 -10.72
CA ASP A 44 8.25 -14.32 -9.36
C ASP A 44 7.18 -13.81 -8.41
N VAL A 45 6.85 -14.61 -7.40
CA VAL A 45 5.87 -14.27 -6.38
C VAL A 45 6.57 -14.18 -5.04
N VAL A 46 6.53 -12.98 -4.44
CA VAL A 46 6.99 -12.79 -3.07
C VAL A 46 5.83 -13.17 -2.14
N PRO A 47 5.98 -14.23 -1.32
CA PRO A 47 4.89 -14.64 -0.45
C PRO A 47 4.65 -13.62 0.65
N ILE A 48 3.41 -13.61 1.16
CA ILE A 48 3.08 -12.85 2.36
C ILE A 48 3.01 -13.80 3.56
N PHE A 49 3.42 -13.33 4.72
CA PHE A 49 3.50 -14.13 5.93
C PHE A 49 2.67 -13.53 7.05
N ARG A 50 2.08 -14.40 7.88
CA ARG A 50 1.27 -13.97 9.02
C ARG A 50 2.06 -13.07 9.97
N GLU A 51 3.34 -13.35 10.18
CA GLU A 51 4.22 -12.60 11.06
C GLU A 51 4.33 -11.13 10.64
N GLU A 52 4.27 -10.84 9.35
CA GLU A 52 4.30 -9.46 8.84
C GLU A 52 3.07 -8.68 9.29
N PHE A 53 1.92 -9.34 9.36
CA PHE A 53 0.67 -8.72 9.80
C PHE A 53 0.64 -8.47 11.31
N GLU A 54 1.48 -9.15 12.05
CA GLU A 54 1.56 -9.04 13.51
C GLU A 54 2.59 -8.02 13.98
N LEU A 55 3.39 -7.45 13.06
CA LEU A 55 4.41 -6.46 13.42
C LEU A 55 3.75 -5.17 13.95
N PRO A 56 4.30 -4.60 15.05
CA PRO A 56 3.70 -3.40 15.64
C PRO A 56 3.69 -2.18 14.71
N HIS A 57 4.62 -2.12 13.77
CA HIS A 57 4.73 -1.01 12.82
C HIS A 57 4.03 -1.25 11.50
N SER A 58 3.34 -2.38 11.34
CA SER A 58 2.57 -2.66 10.13
C SER A 58 1.15 -2.09 10.21
N ASP A 59 0.65 -1.65 9.07
CA ASP A 59 -0.76 -1.35 8.84
C ASP A 59 -1.26 -2.26 7.73
N ILE A 60 -2.41 -2.86 7.95
CA ILE A 60 -3.13 -3.60 6.91
C ILE A 60 -4.34 -2.74 6.53
N ILE A 61 -4.31 -2.19 5.33
CA ILE A 61 -5.37 -1.31 4.86
C ILE A 61 -6.27 -2.12 3.95
N GLY A 62 -7.51 -2.35 4.39
CA GLY A 62 -8.49 -3.10 3.61
C GLY A 62 -9.41 -2.16 2.85
N TYR A 63 -9.65 -2.48 1.59
CA TYR A 63 -10.57 -1.74 0.73
C TYR A 63 -11.79 -2.59 0.44
N TYR A 64 -12.95 -1.98 0.58
CA TYR A 64 -14.22 -2.69 0.50
C TYR A 64 -15.06 -2.19 -0.67
N ASP A 65 -15.79 -3.11 -1.29
CA ASP A 65 -16.92 -2.82 -2.13
C ASP A 65 -18.18 -3.25 -1.37
N GLY A 66 -18.95 -2.28 -0.89
CA GLY A 66 -20.01 -2.61 0.05
C GLY A 66 -19.44 -3.23 1.31
N ASN A 67 -19.81 -4.48 1.59
CA ASN A 67 -19.31 -5.23 2.75
C ASN A 67 -18.21 -6.23 2.39
N ASP A 68 -17.81 -6.30 1.13
CA ASP A 68 -16.83 -7.27 0.67
C ASP A 68 -15.42 -6.68 0.66
N LEU A 69 -14.49 -7.33 1.34
CA LEU A 69 -13.08 -6.99 1.25
C LEU A 69 -12.55 -7.42 -0.11
N VAL A 70 -12.12 -6.45 -0.93
CA VAL A 70 -11.71 -6.71 -2.33
C VAL A 70 -10.26 -6.38 -2.62
N ALA A 71 -9.58 -5.71 -1.70
CA ALA A 71 -8.17 -5.38 -1.84
C ALA A 71 -7.54 -5.08 -0.49
N PHE A 72 -6.22 -5.19 -0.41
CA PHE A 72 -5.50 -4.76 0.78
C PHE A 72 -4.11 -4.24 0.42
N THR A 73 -3.60 -3.37 1.28
CA THR A 73 -2.20 -2.94 1.29
C THR A 73 -1.59 -3.35 2.62
N LEU A 74 -0.39 -3.92 2.57
CA LEU A 74 0.47 -4.10 3.73
C LEU A 74 1.52 -2.99 3.69
N ALA A 75 1.53 -2.14 4.70
CA ALA A 75 2.45 -1.01 4.80
C ALA A 75 3.20 -1.04 6.12
N TYR A 76 4.44 -0.56 6.12
CA TYR A 76 5.26 -0.44 7.32
C TYR A 76 5.51 1.03 7.62
N LYS A 77 5.29 1.41 8.89
CA LYS A 77 5.51 2.77 9.39
C LYS A 77 6.87 2.85 10.08
N PHE A 78 7.70 3.76 9.63
CA PHE A 78 9.02 3.99 10.23
C PHE A 78 9.04 5.39 10.84
N LYS A 79 8.67 5.48 12.11
CA LYS A 79 8.50 6.76 12.81
C LYS A 79 9.80 7.54 12.95
N SER A 80 10.93 6.86 13.10
CA SER A 80 12.24 7.51 13.27
C SER A 80 12.65 8.37 12.08
N VAL A 81 12.16 8.04 10.88
CA VAL A 81 12.42 8.80 9.65
C VAL A 81 11.12 9.36 9.06
N ASN A 82 10.04 9.28 9.81
CA ASN A 82 8.73 9.82 9.48
C ASN A 82 8.25 9.41 8.08
N SER A 83 8.41 8.14 7.75
CA SER A 83 8.12 7.59 6.42
C SER A 83 7.32 6.30 6.52
N VAL A 84 6.60 5.99 5.44
CA VAL A 84 5.83 4.76 5.29
C VAL A 84 6.33 4.03 4.05
N TRP A 85 6.45 2.71 4.15
CA TRP A 85 6.86 1.82 3.07
C TRP A 85 5.67 0.96 2.67
N ALA A 86 5.19 1.10 1.43
CA ALA A 86 4.15 0.23 0.89
C ALA A 86 4.77 -1.07 0.41
N ASP A 87 4.59 -2.15 1.17
CA ASP A 87 5.27 -3.41 0.90
C ASP A 87 4.53 -4.29 -0.10
N GLN A 88 3.23 -4.49 0.11
CA GLN A 88 2.41 -5.35 -0.75
C GLN A 88 1.05 -4.72 -1.00
N PHE A 89 0.56 -4.91 -2.21
CA PHE A 89 -0.81 -4.58 -2.58
C PHE A 89 -1.38 -5.70 -3.45
N ALA A 90 -2.60 -6.10 -3.17
CA ALA A 90 -3.31 -7.09 -3.97
C ALA A 90 -4.79 -6.76 -4.00
N TRP A 91 -5.46 -7.19 -5.07
CA TRP A 91 -6.88 -6.92 -5.25
C TRP A 91 -7.58 -8.09 -5.95
N ASN A 92 -8.90 -8.15 -5.73
CA ASN A 92 -9.76 -9.17 -6.31
C ASN A 92 -10.29 -8.67 -7.65
N TYR A 93 -10.00 -9.39 -8.71
CA TYR A 93 -10.35 -8.98 -10.08
C TYR A 93 -11.83 -8.98 -10.39
N GLN A 94 -12.65 -9.55 -9.55
CA GLN A 94 -14.09 -9.59 -9.75
C GLN A 94 -14.70 -8.18 -9.80
N ASN A 95 -14.01 -7.18 -9.32
CA ASN A 95 -14.52 -5.82 -9.20
C ASN A 95 -13.71 -4.78 -9.97
N LYS A 96 -13.70 -4.93 -11.29
CA LYS A 96 -12.89 -4.09 -12.21
C LYS A 96 -13.27 -2.61 -12.22
N LYS A 97 -14.45 -2.25 -11.73
CA LYS A 97 -14.97 -0.87 -11.80
C LYS A 97 -14.25 0.10 -10.86
N LEU A 98 -13.57 -0.40 -9.84
CA LEU A 98 -13.04 0.43 -8.77
C LEU A 98 -11.65 1.00 -9.03
N SER A 99 -10.92 0.51 -10.02
CA SER A 99 -9.54 0.96 -10.31
C SER A 99 -8.68 1.01 -9.06
N LEU A 100 -8.72 -0.08 -8.27
CA LEU A 100 -8.21 -0.09 -6.90
C LEU A 100 -6.73 0.25 -6.78
N GLY A 101 -5.91 -0.07 -7.79
CA GLY A 101 -4.50 0.28 -7.76
C GLY A 101 -4.26 1.80 -7.67
N HIS A 102 -4.99 2.56 -8.47
CA HIS A 102 -4.91 4.03 -8.43
C HIS A 102 -5.55 4.60 -7.18
N VAL A 103 -6.72 4.09 -6.83
CA VAL A 103 -7.48 4.55 -5.65
C VAL A 103 -6.67 4.31 -4.38
N ALA A 104 -6.08 3.14 -4.22
CA ALA A 104 -5.31 2.77 -3.04
C ALA A 104 -4.10 3.70 -2.85
N ASN A 105 -3.31 3.92 -3.89
CA ASN A 105 -2.14 4.80 -3.80
C ASN A 105 -2.51 6.21 -3.35
N LYS A 106 -3.54 6.79 -3.95
CA LYS A 106 -4.01 8.13 -3.61
C LYS A 106 -4.59 8.20 -2.19
N SER A 107 -5.39 7.21 -1.83
CA SER A 107 -6.00 7.11 -0.51
C SER A 107 -4.93 6.98 0.58
N GLU A 108 -3.91 6.17 0.36
CA GLU A 108 -2.82 5.97 1.32
C GLU A 108 -1.97 7.23 1.47
N CYS A 109 -1.70 7.93 0.37
CA CYS A 109 -1.04 9.23 0.45
C CYS A 109 -1.83 10.20 1.32
N ALA A 110 -3.14 10.27 1.14
CA ALA A 110 -4.00 11.15 1.94
C ALA A 110 -4.02 10.74 3.41
N LEU A 111 -4.14 9.44 3.70
CA LEU A 111 -4.14 8.90 5.06
C LEU A 111 -2.85 9.25 5.79
N TYR A 112 -1.71 8.93 5.19
CA TYR A 112 -0.41 9.11 5.86
C TYR A 112 0.00 10.58 5.93
N LYS A 113 -0.41 11.41 4.97
CA LYS A 113 -0.28 12.85 5.10
C LYS A 113 -1.06 13.37 6.30
N ARG A 114 -2.29 12.95 6.47
CA ARG A 114 -3.13 13.34 7.62
C ARG A 114 -2.52 12.91 8.95
N LEU A 115 -1.87 11.74 8.97
CA LEU A 115 -1.20 11.22 10.16
C LEU A 115 0.16 11.87 10.44
N GLY A 116 0.63 12.78 9.56
CA GLY A 116 1.83 13.56 9.78
C GLY A 116 3.11 12.98 9.22
N TYR A 117 3.03 11.99 8.35
CA TYR A 117 4.22 11.43 7.69
C TYR A 117 4.69 12.32 6.53
N ASP A 118 6.01 12.30 6.27
CA ASP A 118 6.61 13.10 5.21
C ASP A 118 6.65 12.39 3.87
N TYR A 119 6.93 11.08 3.88
CA TYR A 119 7.13 10.31 2.66
C TYR A 119 6.37 9.00 2.68
N TYR A 120 5.91 8.62 1.49
CA TYR A 120 5.29 7.33 1.21
C TYR A 120 6.12 6.65 0.12
N TYR A 121 6.83 5.58 0.48
CA TYR A 121 7.67 4.85 -0.44
C TYR A 121 6.89 3.80 -1.19
N LEU A 122 7.07 3.79 -2.51
CA LEU A 122 6.48 2.80 -3.42
C LEU A 122 7.53 1.74 -3.70
N VAL A 123 7.15 0.47 -3.64
CA VAL A 123 8.13 -0.63 -3.75
C VAL A 123 8.65 -0.76 -5.17
N GLU A 124 7.81 -0.55 -6.17
CA GLU A 124 8.15 -0.75 -7.56
C GLU A 124 7.87 0.49 -8.39
N GLU A 125 8.76 0.76 -9.35
CA GLU A 125 8.50 1.71 -10.40
C GLU A 125 7.39 1.18 -11.31
N ALA A 126 6.44 2.04 -11.64
CA ALA A 126 5.44 1.76 -12.65
C ALA A 126 5.04 3.10 -13.28
N ASP A 127 4.76 3.09 -14.57
CA ASP A 127 4.48 4.33 -15.31
C ASP A 127 3.38 5.16 -14.68
N TYR A 128 2.31 4.52 -14.19
CA TYR A 128 1.20 5.24 -13.58
C TYR A 128 1.58 5.87 -12.23
N LYS A 129 2.54 5.30 -11.50
CA LYS A 129 2.99 5.84 -10.22
C LYS A 129 3.79 7.12 -10.41
N ALA A 130 4.56 7.21 -11.48
CA ALA A 130 5.34 8.42 -11.81
C ALA A 130 4.45 9.63 -12.10
N LYS A 131 3.16 9.41 -12.36
CA LYS A 131 2.19 10.48 -12.59
C LYS A 131 1.55 11.00 -11.31
N LEU A 132 1.84 10.37 -10.17
CA LEU A 132 1.32 10.83 -8.88
C LEU A 132 2.00 12.15 -8.48
N ASP A 133 1.24 13.03 -7.86
CA ASP A 133 1.78 14.28 -7.32
C ASP A 133 2.82 13.97 -6.25
N GLY A 134 3.87 14.78 -6.18
CA GLY A 134 4.93 14.60 -5.20
C GLY A 134 5.90 13.45 -5.48
N TYR A 135 5.76 12.76 -6.62
CA TYR A 135 6.63 11.64 -6.98
C TYR A 135 8.06 12.12 -7.18
N GLU A 136 9.00 11.37 -6.58
CA GLU A 136 10.43 11.60 -6.77
C GLU A 136 11.19 10.28 -6.61
N ILE A 137 12.41 10.25 -7.14
CA ILE A 137 13.30 9.10 -7.01
C ILE A 137 14.38 9.44 -5.98
N SER A 138 14.60 8.52 -5.03
CA SER A 138 15.63 8.62 -4.02
C SER A 138 16.64 7.50 -4.22
N ASN A 139 17.92 7.79 -4.00
CA ASN A 139 18.98 6.80 -4.18
C ASN A 139 19.07 5.79 -3.04
N PHE A 140 18.46 6.09 -1.90
CA PHE A 140 18.46 5.20 -0.73
C PHE A 140 17.22 5.42 0.11
N PHE A 141 16.88 4.39 0.87
CA PHE A 141 15.80 4.47 1.84
C PHE A 141 16.34 5.08 3.14
N GLU A 142 15.70 6.13 3.63
CA GLU A 142 16.25 6.94 4.72
C GLU A 142 16.39 6.22 6.05
N THR A 143 15.62 5.14 6.27
CA THR A 143 15.78 4.31 7.47
C THR A 143 17.16 3.67 7.56
N CYS A 144 17.86 3.52 6.45
CA CYS A 144 19.20 2.92 6.41
C CYS A 144 20.30 3.86 6.87
N GLN A 145 19.98 5.09 7.18
CA GLN A 145 20.96 6.12 7.58
C GLN A 145 21.22 6.17 9.08
N ASN A 146 20.54 5.40 9.86
CA ASN A 146 20.67 5.43 11.32
C ASN A 146 21.76 4.50 11.82
#